data_6fde6aa4659451da27c485f608e8916b
#
_entry.id   6fde6aa4659451da27c485f608e8916b
#
_cell.length_a   1.000
_cell.length_b   1.000
_cell.length_c   1.000
_cell.angle_alpha   90.00
_cell.angle_beta   90.00
_cell.angle_gamma   90.00
#
_symmetry.space_group_name_H-M   'P 1'
#
loop_
_entity.id
_entity.type
_entity.pdbx_description
1 polymer ?
#
loop_
_entity_poly.entity_id
_entity_poly.type
_entity_poly.pdbx_seq_one_letter_code
_entity_poly.pdbx_strand_id
1 'polypeptide(L)'
;MLHSNGKKLPLKNINEDMWKELLSSALYKELQKNHVNVKNLAHWTGVSERTVKNWLEKRFMPDSLAMIRLMQHSSFVRQIVLAQICLNENLKAAMFM
;
A
#
# COMPACT_ATOMS: atom_id res chain seq x y z
N MET A 1 -16.51 -15.17 21.20
CA MET A 1 -15.73 -14.83 20.98
C MET A 1 -15.30 -14.71 20.66
N LEU A 2 -15.45 -14.84 20.53
CA LEU A 2 -14.75 -14.58 20.23
C LEU A 2 -14.40 -14.06 19.92
N HIS A 3 -14.44 -14.20 20.08
CA HIS A 3 -13.72 -13.56 19.91
C HIS A 3 -13.05 -13.31 19.89
N SER A 4 -13.25 -13.56 20.30
CA SER A 4 -12.33 -13.19 20.28
C SER A 4 -11.80 -13.08 20.28
N ASN A 5 -11.82 -13.36 20.42
CA ASN A 5 -10.96 -13.11 20.35
C ASN A 5 -10.34 -12.85 20.06
N GLY A 6 -10.37 -12.76 19.94
CA GLY A 6 -9.39 -12.50 19.62
C GLY A 6 -8.87 -12.82 19.34
N LYS A 7 -8.69 -13.26 19.25
CA LYS A 7 -7.93 -13.58 19.13
C LYS A 7 -7.28 -13.75 18.35
N LYS A 8 -7.28 -13.93 17.84
CA LYS A 8 -6.59 -14.01 17.24
C LYS A 8 -6.23 -13.97 16.24
N LEU A 9 -6.08 -14.08 15.87
CA LEU A 9 -5.62 -14.05 14.94
C LEU A 9 -5.59 -13.32 13.90
N PRO A 10 -5.88 -12.87 13.89
CA PRO A 10 -5.85 -12.27 12.68
C PRO A 10 -4.76 -11.42 12.25
N LEU A 11 -3.75 -11.90 12.27
CA LEU A 11 -2.57 -11.35 11.65
C LEU A 11 -2.77 -11.02 10.20
N LYS A 12 -3.84 -11.58 9.63
CA LYS A 12 -4.08 -11.46 8.20
C LYS A 12 -4.83 -10.21 7.82
N ASN A 13 -5.40 -9.55 8.83
CA ASN A 13 -6.22 -8.38 8.58
C ASN A 13 -5.43 -7.12 8.88
N ILE A 14 -4.94 -6.50 7.83
CA ILE A 14 -4.28 -5.22 7.96
C ILE A 14 -5.35 -4.17 8.23
N ASN A 15 -5.08 -3.27 9.16
CA ASN A 15 -5.99 -2.17 9.42
C ASN A 15 -5.53 -0.91 8.69
N GLU A 16 -6.38 0.12 8.74
CA GLU A 16 -6.11 1.35 8.01
C GLU A 16 -4.82 2.03 8.43
N ASP A 17 -4.57 2.09 9.73
CA ASP A 17 -3.37 2.76 10.23
C ASP A 17 -2.10 2.06 9.78
N MET A 18 -2.09 0.74 9.85
CA MET A 18 -0.96 -0.04 9.38
C MET A 18 -0.74 0.17 7.88
N TRP A 19 -1.81 0.20 7.12
CA TRP A 19 -1.72 0.38 5.68
C TRP A 19 -1.14 1.75 5.32
N LYS A 20 -1.60 2.80 6.04
CA LYS A 20 -1.06 4.14 5.82
C LYS A 20 0.44 4.20 6.08
N GLU A 21 0.89 3.50 7.13
CA GLU A 21 2.31 3.45 7.45
C GLU A 21 3.10 2.75 6.35
N LEU A 22 2.62 1.60 5.92
CA LEU A 22 3.32 0.83 4.88
C LEU A 22 3.37 1.60 3.56
N LEU A 23 2.25 2.18 3.18
CA LEU A 23 2.18 2.91 1.92
C LEU A 23 3.08 4.15 1.94
N SER A 24 3.01 4.92 3.03
CA SER A 24 3.86 6.09 3.18
C SER A 24 5.33 5.71 3.07
N SER A 25 5.72 4.63 3.75
CA SER A 25 7.09 4.14 3.70
C SER A 25 7.50 3.76 2.28
N ALA A 26 6.63 3.05 1.57
CA ALA A 26 6.92 2.65 0.19
C ALA A 26 7.09 3.85 -0.73
N LEU A 27 6.23 4.85 -0.57
CA LEU A 27 6.31 6.06 -1.38
C LEU A 27 7.59 6.84 -1.09
N TYR A 28 7.99 6.93 0.18
CA TYR A 28 9.27 7.59 0.51
C TYR A 28 10.46 6.84 -0.09
N LYS A 29 10.41 5.52 -0.11
CA LYS A 29 11.46 4.74 -0.77
C LYS A 29 11.52 5.04 -2.26
N GLU A 30 10.36 5.19 -2.88
CA GLU A 30 10.29 5.54 -4.29
C GLU A 30 10.95 6.89 -4.54
N LEU A 31 10.66 7.87 -3.68
CA LEU A 31 11.24 9.20 -3.79
C LEU A 31 12.76 9.18 -3.63
N GLN A 32 13.25 8.37 -2.70
CA GLN A 32 14.69 8.33 -2.40
C GLN A 32 15.48 7.47 -3.38
N LYS A 33 14.98 6.29 -3.67
CA LYS A 33 15.75 5.30 -4.42
C LYS A 33 15.71 5.51 -5.92
N ASN A 34 14.58 5.96 -6.43
CA ASN A 34 14.39 6.10 -7.85
C ASN A 34 14.41 7.55 -8.32
N HIS A 35 14.76 8.47 -7.45
CA HIS A 35 14.86 9.89 -7.78
C HIS A 35 13.56 10.44 -8.36
N VAL A 36 12.45 9.93 -7.87
CA VAL A 36 11.10 10.37 -8.23
C VAL A 36 10.70 11.47 -7.26
N ASN A 37 9.91 12.43 -7.70
CA ASN A 37 9.41 13.48 -6.83
C ASN A 37 7.89 13.42 -6.74
N VAL A 38 7.32 14.26 -5.85
CA VAL A 38 5.88 14.31 -5.64
C VAL A 38 5.13 14.59 -6.95
N LYS A 39 5.69 15.43 -7.79
CA LYS A 39 5.08 15.75 -9.08
C LYS A 39 4.96 14.54 -9.97
N ASN A 40 5.98 13.68 -9.96
CA ASN A 40 5.93 12.43 -10.72
C ASN A 40 4.84 11.50 -10.21
N LEU A 41 4.74 11.37 -8.87
CA LEU A 41 3.68 10.54 -8.28
C LEU A 41 2.30 11.06 -8.66
N ALA A 42 2.14 12.37 -8.62
CA ALA A 42 0.86 12.99 -9.00
C ALA A 42 0.56 12.69 -10.47
N HIS A 43 1.56 12.79 -11.34
CA HIS A 43 1.37 12.51 -12.76
C HIS A 43 0.99 11.05 -12.98
N TRP A 44 1.67 10.12 -12.32
CA TRP A 44 1.39 8.69 -12.48
C TRP A 44 -0.05 8.34 -12.11
N THR A 45 -0.57 8.99 -11.08
CA THR A 45 -1.86 8.63 -10.51
C THR A 45 -3.00 9.50 -11.00
N GLY A 46 -2.69 10.63 -11.64
CA GLY A 46 -3.71 11.54 -12.11
C GLY A 46 -4.35 12.38 -11.02
N VAL A 47 -3.67 12.52 -9.88
CA VAL A 47 -4.17 13.33 -8.77
C VAL A 47 -3.29 14.56 -8.57
N SER A 48 -3.71 15.46 -7.67
CA SER A 48 -2.92 16.65 -7.38
C SER A 48 -1.73 16.32 -6.48
N GLU A 49 -0.74 17.19 -6.49
CA GLU A 49 0.41 17.04 -5.58
C GLU A 49 -0.01 17.10 -4.13
N ARG A 50 -1.04 17.89 -3.83
CA ARG A 50 -1.59 17.96 -2.48
C ARG A 50 -2.11 16.57 -2.04
N THR A 51 -2.79 15.89 -2.93
CA THR A 51 -3.30 14.55 -2.63
C THR A 51 -2.14 13.59 -2.34
N VAL A 52 -1.08 13.65 -3.14
CA VAL A 52 0.10 12.81 -2.88
C VAL A 52 0.71 13.13 -1.53
N LYS A 53 0.82 14.41 -1.20
CA LYS A 53 1.36 14.80 0.11
C LYS A 53 0.51 14.28 1.26
N ASN A 54 -0.82 14.24 1.07
CA ASN A 54 -1.70 13.66 2.08
C ASN A 54 -1.39 12.17 2.31
N TRP A 55 -1.08 11.44 1.24
CA TRP A 55 -0.67 10.03 1.38
C TRP A 55 0.66 9.92 2.14
N LEU A 56 1.62 10.77 1.82
CA LEU A 56 2.92 10.74 2.48
C LEU A 56 2.80 11.10 3.96
N GLU A 57 1.88 12.00 4.29
CA GLU A 57 1.64 12.42 5.66
C GLU A 57 0.66 11.51 6.41
N LYS A 58 0.23 10.44 5.75
CA LYS A 58 -0.66 9.43 6.37
C LYS A 58 -2.03 9.96 6.73
N ARG A 59 -2.47 11.00 6.04
CA ARG A 59 -3.78 11.60 6.30
C ARG A 59 -4.89 10.82 5.61
N PHE A 60 -4.63 10.40 4.37
CA PHE A 60 -5.60 9.69 3.55
C PHE A 60 -4.90 8.59 2.79
N MET A 61 -5.69 7.66 2.30
CA MET A 61 -5.20 6.58 1.44
C MET A 61 -5.63 6.84 0.01
N PRO A 62 -4.86 6.35 -0.97
CA PRO A 62 -5.31 6.41 -2.36
C PRO A 62 -6.58 5.60 -2.55
N ASP A 63 -7.43 6.04 -3.46
CA ASP A 63 -8.58 5.23 -3.85
C ASP A 63 -8.10 4.06 -4.72
N SER A 64 -9.03 3.18 -5.12
CA SER A 64 -8.66 1.96 -5.83
C SER A 64 -7.96 2.24 -7.14
N LEU A 65 -8.41 3.24 -7.89
CA LEU A 65 -7.78 3.55 -9.17
C LEU A 65 -6.35 4.09 -8.98
N ALA A 66 -6.17 5.00 -8.02
CA ALA A 66 -4.85 5.52 -7.71
C ALA A 66 -3.92 4.41 -7.25
N MET A 67 -4.42 3.45 -6.44
CA MET A 67 -3.63 2.32 -6.01
C MET A 67 -3.16 1.48 -7.18
N ILE A 68 -4.03 1.17 -8.11
CA ILE A 68 -3.66 0.40 -9.28
C ILE A 68 -2.58 1.12 -10.09
N ARG A 69 -2.75 2.42 -10.27
CA ARG A 69 -1.77 3.21 -11.00
C ARG A 69 -0.42 3.27 -10.29
N LEU A 70 -0.44 3.40 -8.96
CA LEU A 70 0.80 3.33 -8.18
C LEU A 70 1.47 1.99 -8.37
N MET A 71 0.71 0.90 -8.35
CA MET A 71 1.27 -0.43 -8.52
C MET A 71 1.85 -0.63 -9.93
N GLN A 72 1.29 0.05 -10.92
CA GLN A 72 1.81 -0.04 -12.28
C GLN A 72 3.19 0.60 -12.39
N HIS A 73 3.45 1.62 -11.59
CA HIS A 73 4.67 2.42 -11.69
C HIS A 73 5.68 2.18 -10.59
N SER A 74 5.27 1.59 -9.47
CA SER A 74 6.14 1.45 -8.31
C SER A 74 6.26 0.00 -7.85
N SER A 75 7.46 -0.55 -7.93
CA SER A 75 7.72 -1.89 -7.42
C SER A 75 7.62 -1.93 -5.91
N PHE A 76 7.96 -0.84 -5.22
CA PHE A 76 7.84 -0.79 -3.77
C PHE A 76 6.39 -0.93 -3.33
N VAL A 77 5.48 -0.23 -4.02
CA VAL A 77 4.05 -0.33 -3.71
C VAL A 77 3.54 -1.74 -4.02
N ARG A 78 3.93 -2.30 -5.17
CA ARG A 78 3.54 -3.67 -5.52
C ARG A 78 3.99 -4.65 -4.44
N GLN A 79 5.23 -4.51 -3.96
CA GLN A 79 5.77 -5.41 -2.96
C GLN A 79 4.99 -5.39 -1.66
N ILE A 80 4.60 -4.21 -1.18
CA ILE A 80 3.85 -4.15 0.07
C ILE A 80 2.45 -4.73 -0.08
N VAL A 81 1.81 -4.52 -1.23
CA VAL A 81 0.49 -5.11 -1.48
C VAL A 81 0.60 -6.62 -1.55
N LEU A 82 1.54 -7.13 -2.33
CA LEU A 82 1.72 -8.58 -2.48
C LEU A 82 2.09 -9.23 -1.16
N ALA A 83 2.89 -8.56 -0.33
CA ALA A 83 3.26 -9.10 0.97
C ALA A 83 2.02 -9.31 1.84
N GLN A 84 1.07 -8.39 1.82
CA GLN A 84 -0.16 -8.55 2.60
C GLN A 84 -1.00 -9.72 2.09
N ILE A 85 -1.09 -9.89 0.79
CA ILE A 85 -1.83 -10.99 0.20
C ILE A 85 -1.13 -12.32 0.49
N CYS A 86 0.17 -12.37 0.36
CA CYS A 86 0.94 -13.61 0.53
C CYS A 86 1.07 -14.05 1.98
N LEU A 87 0.66 -13.22 2.94
CA LEU A 87 0.59 -13.67 4.32
C LEU A 87 -0.46 -14.75 4.50
N ASN A 88 -1.43 -14.83 3.59
CA ASN A 88 -2.42 -15.88 3.62
C ASN A 88 -1.99 -17.01 2.69
N GLU A 89 -1.72 -18.18 3.28
CA GLU A 89 -1.18 -19.31 2.52
C GLU A 89 -2.09 -19.78 1.40
N ASN A 90 -3.39 -19.74 1.62
CA ASN A 90 -4.34 -20.17 0.59
C ASN A 90 -4.30 -19.24 -0.61
N LEU A 91 -4.22 -17.95 -0.37
CA LEU A 91 -4.11 -16.98 -1.45
C LEU A 91 -2.78 -17.11 -2.16
N LYS A 92 -1.71 -17.36 -1.40
CA LYS A 92 -0.40 -17.56 -1.98
C LYS A 92 -0.39 -18.73 -2.94
N ALA A 93 -0.98 -19.84 -2.52
CA ALA A 93 -1.07 -21.03 -3.37
C ALA A 93 -1.86 -20.73 -4.64
N ALA A 94 -2.98 -20.02 -4.53
CA ALA A 94 -3.79 -19.66 -5.66
C ALA A 94 -3.05 -18.77 -6.65
N MET A 95 -2.19 -17.89 -6.16
CA MET A 95 -1.44 -16.99 -7.03
C MET A 95 -0.40 -17.71 -7.88
N PHE A 96 0.06 -18.84 -7.41
CA PHE A 96 1.14 -19.57 -8.11
C PHE A 96 0.63 -20.80 -8.86
N MET A 97 -0.67 -20.94 -8.92
CA MET A 97 -1.29 -22.00 -9.69
C MET A 97 -1.77 -21.45 -11.02
#